data_3a9da25f07c9d1d4fca3b787d197fb96
#
_entry.id   3a9da25f07c9d1d4fca3b787d197fb96
#
_cell.length_a   1.000
_cell.length_b   1.000
_cell.length_c   1.000
_cell.angle_alpha   90.00
_cell.angle_beta   90.00
_cell.angle_gamma   90.00
#
_symmetry.space_group_name_H-M   'P 1'
#
loop_
_entity.id
_entity.type
_entity.pdbx_description
1 polymer ?
#
loop_
_entity_poly.entity_id
_entity_poly.type
_entity_poly.pdbx_seq_one_letter_code
_entity_poly.pdbx_strand_id
1 'polypeptide(L)'
;KHFKDFELSLDFKIDEHGKYNSGVFLRRPTKKGIGPAYQINIGRGAAGEPVGLYLDQWLHKGDEKDAVRKPREWNRLRIRAIGPCIQVWLNEKSIVDFTHKNPPAYLLKPGPIALQTYGAEGHNGWVQFRRMQIIEWKEQ
;
A
#
# COMPACT_ATOMS: atom_id res chain seq x y z
N LYS A 1 17.67 -0.60 0.12
CA LYS A 1 17.55 0.03 1.44
C LYS A 1 16.35 -0.51 2.19
N HIS A 2 16.47 -0.66 3.52
CA HIS A 2 15.41 -1.16 4.40
C HIS A 2 14.86 -0.03 5.27
N PHE A 3 13.55 -0.01 5.45
CA PHE A 3 12.85 1.00 6.22
C PHE A 3 12.02 0.33 7.32
N LYS A 4 12.06 0.88 8.53
CA LYS A 4 11.28 0.39 9.67
C LYS A 4 10.12 1.33 9.95
N ASP A 5 10.42 2.52 10.44
CA ASP A 5 9.45 3.57 10.74
C ASP A 5 9.64 4.72 9.74
N PHE A 6 8.60 5.02 8.99
CA PHE A 6 8.75 5.95 7.88
C PHE A 6 7.40 6.53 7.43
N GLU A 7 7.48 7.60 6.67
CA GLU A 7 6.38 8.10 5.88
C GLU A 7 6.78 8.08 4.41
N LEU A 8 5.98 7.42 3.61
CA LEU A 8 6.14 7.36 2.16
C LEU A 8 5.04 8.20 1.52
N SER A 9 5.40 9.02 0.57
CA SER A 9 4.43 9.68 -0.28
C SER A 9 4.78 9.46 -1.74
N LEU A 10 3.76 9.29 -2.57
CA LEU A 10 3.90 9.11 -4.00
C LEU A 10 2.62 9.51 -4.71
N ASP A 11 2.71 9.72 -6.01
CA ASP A 11 1.53 9.77 -6.87
C ASP A 11 1.42 8.47 -7.65
N PHE A 12 0.20 8.01 -7.85
CA PHE A 12 -0.07 6.89 -8.75
C PHE A 12 -1.21 7.24 -9.71
N LYS A 13 -1.15 6.61 -10.87
CA LYS A 13 -2.22 6.64 -11.87
C LYS A 13 -2.44 5.21 -12.31
N ILE A 14 -3.68 4.76 -12.33
CA ILE A 14 -4.02 3.38 -12.65
C ILE A 14 -5.18 3.33 -13.63
N ASP A 15 -5.17 2.29 -14.47
CA ASP A 15 -6.21 2.04 -15.46
C ASP A 15 -7.59 1.87 -14.83
N GLU A 16 -8.60 2.32 -15.54
CA GLU A 16 -10.00 2.29 -15.11
C GLU A 16 -10.64 0.90 -15.17
N HIS A 17 -10.06 -0.03 -15.92
CA HIS A 17 -10.73 -1.31 -16.23
C HIS A 17 -11.13 -2.18 -15.04
N GLY A 18 -10.85 -1.78 -13.82
CA GLY A 18 -11.22 -2.54 -12.64
C GLY A 18 -10.60 -3.94 -12.55
N LYS A 19 -9.77 -4.28 -13.50
CA LYS A 19 -9.08 -5.58 -13.56
C LYS A 19 -7.62 -5.49 -13.17
N TYR A 20 -7.00 -4.32 -13.33
CA TYR A 20 -5.60 -4.15 -13.00
C TYR A 20 -5.43 -3.87 -11.52
N ASN A 21 -4.54 -4.62 -10.90
CA ASN A 21 -4.23 -4.50 -9.48
C ASN A 21 -2.80 -4.06 -9.29
N SER A 22 -2.56 -3.27 -8.26
CA SER A 22 -1.24 -2.83 -7.86
C SER A 22 -1.20 -2.67 -6.35
N GLY A 23 -0.08 -2.27 -5.83
CA GLY A 23 0.07 -2.03 -4.40
C GLY A 23 1.46 -1.59 -4.02
N VAL A 24 1.57 -1.18 -2.77
CA VAL A 24 2.82 -0.83 -2.13
C VAL A 24 3.02 -1.79 -0.96
N PHE A 25 4.11 -2.57 -1.00
CA PHE A 25 4.49 -3.45 0.11
C PHE A 25 5.39 -2.70 1.07
N LEU A 26 5.11 -2.85 2.37
CA LEU A 26 5.86 -2.21 3.44
C LEU A 26 6.64 -3.26 4.22
N ARG A 27 7.92 -3.00 4.52
CA ARG A 27 8.77 -3.89 5.33
C ARG A 27 8.75 -5.33 4.80
N ARG A 28 8.86 -5.46 3.49
CA ARG A 28 8.73 -6.76 2.83
C ARG A 28 9.83 -7.72 3.28
N PRO A 29 9.50 -8.95 3.72
CA PRO A 29 10.52 -9.94 4.03
C PRO A 29 11.35 -10.28 2.80
N THR A 30 12.67 -10.36 2.97
CA THR A 30 13.60 -10.69 1.89
C THR A 30 13.85 -12.18 1.77
N LYS A 31 13.54 -12.95 2.80
CA LYS A 31 13.69 -14.41 2.81
C LYS A 31 12.34 -15.07 2.50
N LYS A 32 12.40 -16.15 1.70
CA LYS A 32 11.21 -16.94 1.39
C LYS A 32 10.68 -17.65 2.65
N GLY A 33 9.37 -17.81 2.73
CA GLY A 33 8.72 -18.59 3.78
C GLY A 33 8.48 -17.87 5.09
N ILE A 34 8.85 -16.59 5.21
CA ILE A 34 8.60 -15.81 6.43
C ILE A 34 7.12 -15.45 6.55
N GLY A 35 6.52 -14.96 5.48
CA GLY A 35 5.11 -14.58 5.47
C GLY A 35 4.83 -13.37 4.60
N PRO A 36 3.54 -12.99 4.47
CA PRO A 36 3.14 -11.83 3.67
C PRO A 36 3.58 -10.51 4.32
N ALA A 37 3.78 -9.49 3.49
CA ALA A 37 4.04 -8.13 3.94
C ALA A 37 2.75 -7.32 4.01
N TYR A 38 2.74 -6.26 4.83
CA TYR A 38 1.69 -5.25 4.73
C TYR A 38 1.66 -4.70 3.31
N GLN A 39 0.47 -4.65 2.72
CA GLN A 39 0.25 -4.11 1.39
C GLN A 39 -0.79 -3.01 1.45
N ILE A 40 -0.43 -1.83 0.95
CA ILE A 40 -1.44 -0.84 0.62
C ILE A 40 -1.90 -1.17 -0.78
N ASN A 41 -3.09 -1.76 -0.89
CA ASN A 41 -3.64 -2.14 -2.18
C ASN A 41 -4.01 -0.91 -2.98
N ILE A 42 -3.74 -0.96 -4.28
CA ILE A 42 -4.11 0.08 -5.24
C ILE A 42 -4.82 -0.62 -6.39
N GLY A 43 -6.06 -0.27 -6.66
CA GLY A 43 -6.66 -0.79 -7.88
C GLY A 43 -8.05 -1.28 -7.70
N ARG A 44 -8.53 -2.20 -8.30
CA ARG A 44 -9.80 -2.89 -8.53
C ARG A 44 -10.94 -2.59 -7.55
N GLY A 45 -11.15 -1.31 -7.22
CA GLY A 45 -12.22 -0.91 -6.29
C GLY A 45 -13.59 -1.43 -6.72
N ALA A 46 -13.90 -1.37 -8.01
CA ALA A 46 -15.13 -1.88 -8.57
C ALA A 46 -15.31 -3.41 -8.39
N ALA A 47 -14.21 -4.13 -8.18
CA ALA A 47 -14.23 -5.56 -7.90
C ALA A 47 -14.16 -5.87 -6.40
N GLY A 48 -14.36 -4.87 -5.53
CA GLY A 48 -14.29 -5.05 -4.08
C GLY A 48 -12.88 -5.06 -3.52
N GLU A 49 -11.90 -4.57 -4.28
CA GLU A 49 -10.50 -4.48 -3.84
C GLU A 49 -10.07 -3.02 -3.79
N PRO A 50 -10.51 -2.27 -2.77
CA PRO A 50 -10.28 -0.83 -2.69
C PRO A 50 -8.84 -0.48 -2.31
N VAL A 51 -8.51 0.80 -2.30
CA VAL A 51 -7.29 1.29 -1.68
C VAL A 51 -7.44 1.14 -0.18
N GLY A 52 -6.70 0.20 0.37
CA GLY A 52 -6.78 -0.15 1.79
C GLY A 52 -5.58 -0.98 2.23
N LEU A 53 -5.62 -1.47 3.46
CA LEU A 53 -4.54 -2.24 4.07
C LEU A 53 -4.85 -3.73 4.04
N TYR A 54 -4.01 -4.48 3.34
CA TYR A 54 -4.12 -5.92 3.17
C TYR A 54 -2.86 -6.63 3.67
N LEU A 55 -3.03 -7.83 4.19
CA LEU A 55 -1.91 -8.69 4.60
C LEU A 55 -2.10 -10.08 3.97
N ASP A 56 -2.74 -10.98 4.65
CA ASP A 56 -3.32 -12.23 4.15
C ASP A 56 -4.84 -12.16 4.14
N GLN A 57 -5.36 -11.08 4.67
CA GLN A 57 -6.76 -10.68 4.69
C GLN A 57 -6.81 -9.15 4.77
N TRP A 58 -8.00 -8.59 4.56
CA TRP A 58 -8.19 -7.16 4.77
C TRP A 58 -8.07 -6.85 6.27
N LEU A 59 -7.06 -6.06 6.63
CA LEU A 59 -6.95 -5.50 7.98
C LEU A 59 -7.80 -4.25 8.11
N HIS A 60 -7.89 -3.46 7.05
CA HIS A 60 -8.75 -2.29 6.97
C HIS A 60 -9.06 -2.01 5.50
N LYS A 61 -10.33 -1.93 5.15
CA LYS A 61 -10.72 -1.76 3.74
C LYS A 61 -10.50 -0.36 3.17
N GLY A 62 -10.22 0.62 4.03
CA GLY A 62 -9.86 1.96 3.57
C GLY A 62 -10.97 2.65 2.78
N ASP A 63 -10.68 2.95 1.51
CA ASP A 63 -11.65 3.54 0.58
C ASP A 63 -12.61 2.47 0.05
N GLU A 64 -13.33 1.82 0.95
CA GLU A 64 -14.15 0.64 0.68
C GLU A 64 -15.15 0.82 -0.47
N LYS A 65 -15.70 2.02 -0.60
CA LYS A 65 -16.69 2.33 -1.65
C LYS A 65 -16.05 2.83 -2.94
N ASP A 66 -14.73 2.84 -3.01
CA ASP A 66 -13.96 3.36 -4.14
C ASP A 66 -14.42 4.79 -4.53
N ALA A 67 -14.60 5.63 -3.52
CA ALA A 67 -15.17 6.96 -3.69
C ALA A 67 -14.11 8.07 -3.74
N VAL A 68 -12.89 7.81 -3.26
CA VAL A 68 -11.82 8.81 -3.14
C VAL A 68 -10.85 8.72 -4.31
N ARG A 69 -10.51 7.51 -4.73
CA ARG A 69 -9.61 7.28 -5.85
C ARG A 69 -10.21 7.85 -7.16
N LYS A 70 -9.37 8.52 -7.94
CA LYS A 70 -9.75 9.07 -9.25
C LYS A 70 -9.20 8.16 -10.34
N PRO A 71 -10.06 7.41 -11.06
CA PRO A 71 -9.60 6.55 -12.16
C PRO A 71 -8.92 7.37 -13.26
N ARG A 72 -7.84 6.82 -13.84
CA ARG A 72 -7.07 7.42 -14.94
C ARG A 72 -6.47 8.79 -14.65
N GLU A 73 -6.49 9.22 -13.39
CA GLU A 73 -5.90 10.48 -12.96
C GLU A 73 -4.79 10.24 -11.95
N TRP A 74 -3.94 11.23 -11.73
CA TRP A 74 -2.96 11.16 -10.68
C TRP A 74 -3.62 11.28 -9.32
N ASN A 75 -3.32 10.31 -8.45
CA ASN A 75 -3.77 10.27 -7.06
C ASN A 75 -2.57 10.41 -6.15
N ARG A 76 -2.72 11.18 -5.07
CA ARG A 76 -1.68 11.31 -4.05
C ARG A 76 -1.90 10.30 -2.95
N LEU A 77 -0.89 9.46 -2.70
CA LEU A 77 -0.91 8.47 -1.63
C LEU A 77 0.15 8.83 -0.60
N ARG A 78 -0.22 8.87 0.67
CA ARG A 78 0.69 9.06 1.78
C ARG A 78 0.48 7.94 2.78
N ILE A 79 1.55 7.28 3.17
CA ILE A 79 1.54 6.13 4.06
C ILE A 79 2.49 6.41 5.20
N ARG A 80 2.01 6.32 6.43
CA ARG A 80 2.85 6.39 7.62
C ARG A 80 2.82 5.05 8.33
N ALA A 81 4.00 4.45 8.51
CA ALA A 81 4.18 3.19 9.23
C ALA A 81 5.12 3.42 10.40
N ILE A 82 4.58 3.37 11.62
CA ILE A 82 5.35 3.54 12.85
C ILE A 82 4.99 2.38 13.78
N GLY A 83 5.94 1.46 14.01
CA GLY A 83 5.65 0.24 14.73
C GLY A 83 4.45 -0.47 14.12
N PRO A 84 3.47 -0.90 14.94
CA PRO A 84 2.28 -1.59 14.43
C PRO A 84 1.20 -0.65 13.90
N CYS A 85 1.43 0.66 13.90
CA CYS A 85 0.45 1.66 13.47
C CYS A 85 0.66 2.00 11.99
N ILE A 86 -0.37 1.78 11.18
CA ILE A 86 -0.37 2.08 9.74
C ILE A 86 -1.48 3.10 9.47
N GLN A 87 -1.10 4.25 8.93
CA GLN A 87 -2.03 5.30 8.53
C GLN A 87 -1.86 5.57 7.05
N VAL A 88 -2.97 5.76 6.34
CA VAL A 88 -2.96 6.03 4.91
C VAL A 88 -3.90 7.18 4.59
N TRP A 89 -3.41 8.11 3.78
CA TRP A 89 -4.19 9.20 3.21
C TRP A 89 -4.20 9.06 1.70
N LEU A 90 -5.37 9.19 1.11
CA LEU A 90 -5.58 9.18 -0.32
C LEU A 90 -6.19 10.53 -0.72
N ASN A 91 -5.48 11.27 -1.57
CA ASN A 91 -5.88 12.62 -1.98
C ASN A 91 -6.20 13.52 -0.78
N GLU A 92 -5.31 13.50 0.23
CA GLU A 92 -5.38 14.24 1.50
C GLU A 92 -6.50 13.77 2.43
N LYS A 93 -7.23 12.71 2.09
CA LYS A 93 -8.28 12.17 2.93
C LYS A 93 -7.78 10.94 3.68
N SER A 94 -7.93 10.91 4.99
CA SER A 94 -7.58 9.74 5.80
C SER A 94 -8.52 8.59 5.47
N ILE A 95 -7.97 7.49 4.98
CA ILE A 95 -8.73 6.29 4.63
C ILE A 95 -8.38 5.09 5.50
N VAL A 96 -7.20 5.07 6.10
CA VAL A 96 -6.77 4.01 7.02
C VAL A 96 -6.12 4.66 8.24
N ASP A 97 -6.57 4.25 9.43
CA ASP A 97 -5.91 4.52 10.70
C ASP A 97 -6.04 3.25 11.53
N PHE A 98 -5.00 2.43 11.48
CA PHE A 98 -5.07 1.06 11.97
C PHE A 98 -3.86 0.73 12.84
N THR A 99 -4.11 0.13 14.01
CA THR A 99 -3.06 -0.42 14.87
C THR A 99 -3.23 -1.93 14.91
N HIS A 100 -2.24 -2.66 14.41
CA HIS A 100 -2.25 -4.11 14.39
C HIS A 100 -1.93 -4.63 15.80
N LYS A 101 -2.89 -5.33 16.40
CA LYS A 101 -2.70 -5.91 17.75
C LYS A 101 -1.89 -7.21 17.65
N ASN A 102 -0.81 -7.28 18.42
CA ASN A 102 0.05 -8.48 18.49
C ASN A 102 0.48 -9.02 17.14
N PRO A 103 1.07 -8.18 16.25
CA PRO A 103 1.50 -8.68 14.96
C PRO A 103 2.70 -9.63 15.12
N PRO A 104 2.90 -10.56 14.18
CA PRO A 104 4.15 -11.32 14.11
C PRO A 104 5.35 -10.37 14.09
N ALA A 105 6.41 -10.74 14.82
CA ALA A 105 7.57 -9.86 14.98
C ALA A 105 8.21 -9.43 13.66
N TYR A 106 8.17 -10.27 12.62
CA TYR A 106 8.77 -9.96 11.34
C TYR A 106 8.14 -8.76 10.65
N LEU A 107 6.87 -8.46 10.93
CA LEU A 107 6.18 -7.30 10.34
C LEU A 107 6.65 -5.96 10.91
N LEU A 108 7.36 -5.99 12.05
CA LEU A 108 7.89 -4.79 12.69
C LEU A 108 9.37 -4.57 12.38
N LYS A 109 10.02 -5.48 11.66
CA LYS A 109 11.42 -5.36 11.30
C LYS A 109 11.61 -4.49 10.07
N PRO A 110 12.77 -3.84 9.92
CA PRO A 110 13.08 -3.12 8.69
C PRO A 110 13.00 -4.02 7.48
N GLY A 111 12.50 -3.51 6.38
CA GLY A 111 12.46 -4.21 5.11
C GLY A 111 12.33 -3.24 3.96
N PRO A 112 12.51 -3.73 2.73
CA PRO A 112 12.34 -2.89 1.55
C PRO A 112 10.88 -2.52 1.33
N ILE A 113 10.68 -1.43 0.64
CA ILE A 113 9.41 -1.03 0.06
C ILE A 113 9.40 -1.55 -1.38
N ALA A 114 8.31 -2.16 -1.79
CA ALA A 114 8.17 -2.68 -3.15
C ALA A 114 6.86 -2.21 -3.78
N LEU A 115 6.93 -1.94 -5.08
CA LEU A 115 5.75 -1.60 -5.87
C LEU A 115 5.31 -2.85 -6.64
N GLN A 116 4.01 -3.13 -6.61
CA GLN A 116 3.45 -4.30 -7.28
C GLN A 116 3.04 -3.96 -8.71
N THR A 117 3.44 -4.82 -9.65
CA THR A 117 2.89 -4.82 -11.00
C THR A 117 2.11 -6.12 -11.18
N TYR A 118 0.91 -6.02 -11.74
CA TYR A 118 0.07 -7.18 -11.97
C TYR A 118 0.32 -7.72 -13.37
N GLY A 119 1.02 -8.86 -13.43
CA GLY A 119 1.45 -9.47 -14.68
C GLY A 119 0.63 -10.67 -15.14
N ALA A 120 -0.63 -10.79 -14.75
CA ALA A 120 -1.45 -11.90 -15.19
C ALA A 120 -1.67 -11.86 -16.70
N GLU A 121 -1.60 -13.02 -17.33
CA GLU A 121 -1.77 -13.18 -18.78
C GLU A 121 -3.13 -12.64 -19.23
N GLY A 122 -3.13 -11.88 -20.34
CA GLY A 122 -4.34 -11.29 -20.91
C GLY A 122 -4.76 -9.97 -20.28
N HIS A 123 -4.04 -9.45 -19.31
CA HIS A 123 -4.31 -8.13 -18.73
C HIS A 123 -3.57 -7.04 -19.49
N ASN A 124 -4.33 -6.10 -20.04
CA ASN A 124 -3.81 -4.93 -20.74
C ASN A 124 -3.83 -3.67 -19.85
N GLY A 125 -3.98 -3.84 -18.55
CA GLY A 125 -4.00 -2.74 -17.62
C GLY A 125 -2.60 -2.17 -17.34
N TRP A 126 -2.56 -1.01 -16.71
CA TRP A 126 -1.31 -0.33 -16.42
C TRP A 126 -1.40 0.45 -15.11
N VAL A 127 -0.24 0.70 -14.51
CA VAL A 127 -0.07 1.59 -13.39
C VAL A 127 1.18 2.44 -13.59
N GLN A 128 1.14 3.69 -13.16
CA GLN A 128 2.28 4.60 -13.19
C GLN A 128 2.48 5.21 -11.81
N PHE A 129 3.73 5.40 -11.43
CA PHE A 129 4.12 6.01 -10.16
C PHE A 129 5.05 7.19 -10.44
N ARG A 130 4.96 8.23 -9.60
CA ARG A 130 5.87 9.38 -9.67
C ARG A 130 5.97 10.09 -8.32
N ARG A 131 6.96 11.00 -8.21
CA ARG A 131 7.15 11.88 -7.05
C ARG A 131 7.19 11.11 -5.72
N MET A 132 7.98 10.05 -5.68
CA MET A 132 8.15 9.25 -4.49
C MET A 132 9.12 9.91 -3.52
N GLN A 133 8.70 10.06 -2.27
CA GLN A 133 9.54 10.56 -1.17
C GLN A 133 9.36 9.68 0.05
N ILE A 134 10.47 9.46 0.77
CA ILE A 134 10.47 8.67 2.00
C ILE A 134 11.16 9.49 3.09
N ILE A 135 10.48 9.63 4.22
CA ILE A 135 11.03 10.23 5.42
C ILE A 135 11.12 9.14 6.48
N GLU A 136 12.34 8.88 6.96
CA GLU A 136 12.55 7.90 8.01
C GLU A 136 12.45 8.55 9.40
N TRP A 137 11.76 7.88 10.32
CA TRP A 137 11.86 8.20 11.73
C TRP A 137 12.89 7.27 12.36
N LYS A 138 13.91 7.87 12.94
CA LYS A 138 14.94 7.13 13.67
C LYS A 138 14.78 7.41 15.16
N GLU A 139 14.99 6.38 15.95
CA GLU A 139 15.06 6.56 17.39
C GLU A 139 16.23 7.45 17.75
N GLN A 140 15.97 8.41 18.63
CA GLN A 140 17.00 9.31 19.14
C GLN A 140 17.69 8.68 20.35
#